data_7eaa4927228eae6bad71ef7ae9312b13
#
_entry.id   7eaa4927228eae6bad71ef7ae9312b13
#
_cell.length_a   1.000
_cell.length_b   1.000
_cell.length_c   1.000
_cell.angle_alpha   90.00
_cell.angle_beta   90.00
_cell.angle_gamma   90.00
#
_symmetry.space_group_name_H-M   'P 1'
#
loop_
_entity.id
_entity.type
_entity.pdbx_description
1 polymer ?
#
loop_
_entity_poly.entity_id
_entity_poly.type
_entity_poly.pdbx_seq_one_letter_code
_entity_poly.pdbx_strand_id
1 'polypeptide(L)'
;MKTKKLNSNTILLLITIALFVVMYAIGCVIYGGKGFTHFQTFLNILINNAGLLCVACGTTCIMLTGGIDISVGALIAMDCMFLAVGMERWGMSAPLLCVLVLLIGIVFGLVQGFCVGYLEIQPFIVTMAGMFFARGMTAVISTDQVSISQNAFFVGLANAKIKLPFGGYTNSKGVLQIPFMRVTVVVALIVLVVIFLMLRYTKFGRSLYAVGGNEQSATMMGLDVKKTKLKAYVLGSFLCSIGGICYCLNTMSGSVRQALGLEMDAISSAVIGG
;
A
#
# COMPACT_ATOMS: atom_id res chain seq x y z
N MET A 1 -14.63 -40.40 9.34
CA MET A 1 -14.14 -39.17 8.71
C MET A 1 -13.58 -38.29 9.80
N LYS A 2 -12.22 -38.09 9.85
CA LYS A 2 -11.58 -37.14 10.78
C LYS A 2 -11.91 -35.73 10.30
N THR A 3 -12.77 -35.03 11.01
CA THR A 3 -12.99 -33.60 10.80
C THR A 3 -11.66 -32.88 11.09
N LYS A 4 -10.96 -32.43 10.04
CA LYS A 4 -9.79 -31.54 10.16
C LYS A 4 -10.26 -30.30 10.90
N LYS A 5 -9.87 -30.14 12.17
CA LYS A 5 -10.07 -28.86 12.88
C LYS A 5 -9.42 -27.76 12.06
N LEU A 6 -10.22 -26.83 11.53
CA LEU A 6 -9.75 -25.66 10.83
C LEU A 6 -8.90 -24.83 11.80
N ASN A 7 -7.75 -24.39 11.35
CA ASN A 7 -6.87 -23.50 12.14
C ASN A 7 -7.62 -22.18 12.41
N SER A 8 -7.43 -21.58 13.59
CA SER A 8 -8.09 -20.33 13.99
C SER A 8 -7.91 -19.23 12.94
N ASN A 9 -6.72 -19.11 12.34
CA ASN A 9 -6.44 -18.15 11.28
C ASN A 9 -7.25 -18.42 10.00
N THR A 10 -7.46 -19.70 9.64
CA THR A 10 -8.28 -20.06 8.48
C THR A 10 -9.75 -19.71 8.70
N ILE A 11 -10.25 -19.85 9.93
CA ILE A 11 -11.62 -19.47 10.30
C ILE A 11 -11.78 -17.94 10.18
N LEU A 12 -10.83 -17.16 10.71
CA LEU A 12 -10.83 -15.70 10.61
C LEU A 12 -10.86 -15.24 9.14
N LEU A 13 -10.00 -15.80 8.30
CA LEU A 13 -9.94 -15.49 6.87
C LEU A 13 -11.29 -15.81 6.18
N LEU A 14 -11.89 -16.99 6.47
CA LEU A 14 -13.18 -17.35 5.91
C LEU A 14 -14.30 -16.41 6.34
N ILE A 15 -14.31 -15.97 7.61
CA ILE A 15 -15.29 -15.00 8.12
C ILE A 15 -15.13 -13.67 7.38
N THR A 16 -13.91 -13.20 7.17
CA THR A 16 -13.65 -11.93 6.45
C THR A 16 -14.10 -12.00 5.00
N ILE A 17 -13.80 -13.11 4.31
CA ILE A 17 -14.26 -13.32 2.92
C ILE A 17 -15.78 -13.39 2.88
N ALA A 18 -16.41 -14.13 3.80
CA ALA A 18 -17.86 -14.23 3.88
C ALA A 18 -18.52 -12.86 4.14
N LEU A 19 -17.95 -12.07 5.06
CA LEU A 19 -18.43 -10.71 5.35
C LEU A 19 -18.35 -9.83 4.10
N PHE A 20 -17.21 -9.84 3.38
CA PHE A 20 -17.06 -9.10 2.14
C PHE A 20 -18.10 -9.49 1.10
N VAL A 21 -18.30 -10.80 0.88
CA VAL A 21 -19.28 -11.31 -0.10
C VAL A 21 -20.70 -10.89 0.28
N VAL A 22 -21.07 -11.01 1.58
CA VAL A 22 -22.39 -10.60 2.08
C VAL A 22 -22.60 -9.11 1.90
N MET A 23 -21.63 -8.26 2.29
CA MET A 23 -21.73 -6.80 2.12
C MET A 23 -21.82 -6.41 0.65
N TYR A 24 -21.04 -7.07 -0.22
CA TYR A 24 -21.10 -6.81 -1.67
C TYR A 24 -22.47 -7.23 -2.25
N ALA A 25 -23.00 -8.38 -1.85
CA ALA A 25 -24.32 -8.86 -2.27
C ALA A 25 -25.45 -7.92 -1.81
N ILE A 26 -25.40 -7.44 -0.56
CA ILE A 26 -26.33 -6.43 -0.04
C ILE A 26 -26.25 -5.15 -0.88
N GLY A 27 -25.04 -4.69 -1.19
CA GLY A 27 -24.82 -3.54 -2.08
C GLY A 27 -25.43 -3.74 -3.48
N CYS A 28 -25.30 -4.95 -4.05
CA CYS A 28 -25.93 -5.31 -5.32
C CYS A 28 -27.45 -5.26 -5.27
N VAL A 29 -28.07 -5.69 -4.16
CA VAL A 29 -29.52 -5.66 -3.98
C VAL A 29 -30.03 -4.22 -3.80
N ILE A 30 -29.39 -3.42 -2.95
CA ILE A 30 -29.84 -2.07 -2.62
C ILE A 30 -29.56 -1.09 -3.77
N TYR A 31 -28.40 -1.21 -4.42
CA TYR A 31 -27.91 -0.25 -5.43
C TYR A 31 -27.88 -0.84 -6.86
N GLY A 32 -28.51 -1.99 -7.10
CA GLY A 32 -28.53 -2.64 -8.41
C GLY A 32 -29.04 -1.75 -9.53
N GLY A 33 -30.14 -1.01 -9.26
CA GLY A 33 -30.71 -0.04 -10.20
C GLY A 33 -29.82 1.18 -10.49
N LYS A 34 -28.77 1.43 -9.68
CA LYS A 34 -27.79 2.50 -9.88
C LYS A 34 -26.48 2.01 -10.54
N GLY A 35 -26.48 0.77 -11.06
CA GLY A 35 -25.33 0.22 -11.77
C GLY A 35 -24.24 -0.40 -10.86
N PHE A 36 -24.53 -0.66 -9.58
CA PHE A 36 -23.60 -1.30 -8.66
C PHE A 36 -23.21 -2.73 -9.08
N THR A 37 -24.09 -3.41 -9.81
CA THR A 37 -23.88 -4.77 -10.34
C THR A 37 -22.92 -4.83 -11.53
N HIS A 38 -22.51 -3.69 -12.08
CA HIS A 38 -21.59 -3.68 -13.22
C HIS A 38 -20.18 -4.11 -12.80
N PHE A 39 -19.51 -4.86 -13.65
CA PHE A 39 -18.12 -5.32 -13.42
C PHE A 39 -17.16 -4.14 -13.17
N GLN A 40 -17.42 -2.98 -13.76
CA GLN A 40 -16.64 -1.77 -13.51
C GLN A 40 -16.66 -1.35 -12.04
N THR A 41 -17.72 -1.59 -11.28
CA THR A 41 -17.79 -1.25 -9.85
C THR A 41 -16.78 -2.08 -9.05
N PHE A 42 -16.65 -3.37 -9.34
CA PHE A 42 -15.63 -4.21 -8.73
C PHE A 42 -14.22 -3.72 -9.09
N LEU A 43 -13.97 -3.37 -10.35
CA LEU A 43 -12.69 -2.79 -10.77
C LEU A 43 -12.38 -1.46 -10.10
N ASN A 44 -13.40 -0.64 -9.83
CA ASN A 44 -13.22 0.63 -9.11
C ASN A 44 -12.76 0.41 -7.66
N ILE A 45 -13.18 -0.68 -7.01
CA ILE A 45 -12.66 -1.05 -5.69
C ILE A 45 -11.15 -1.30 -5.78
N LEU A 46 -10.68 -2.04 -6.77
CA LEU A 46 -9.25 -2.29 -6.98
C LEU A 46 -8.49 -1.00 -7.33
N ILE A 47 -9.07 -0.14 -8.19
CA ILE A 47 -8.45 1.14 -8.57
C ILE A 47 -8.26 2.03 -7.34
N ASN A 48 -9.28 2.17 -6.51
CA ASN A 48 -9.23 3.04 -5.33
C ASN A 48 -8.29 2.52 -4.25
N ASN A 49 -8.13 1.21 -4.14
CA ASN A 49 -7.29 0.56 -3.13
C ASN A 49 -5.91 0.11 -3.67
N ALA A 50 -5.54 0.46 -4.91
CA ALA A 50 -4.26 0.05 -5.49
C ALA A 50 -3.05 0.53 -4.65
N GLY A 51 -3.08 1.77 -4.15
CA GLY A 51 -2.05 2.29 -3.25
C GLY A 51 -2.00 1.51 -1.93
N LEU A 52 -3.16 1.26 -1.32
CA LEU A 52 -3.28 0.50 -0.08
C LEU A 52 -2.73 -0.93 -0.22
N LEU A 53 -2.96 -1.59 -1.36
CA LEU A 53 -2.42 -2.94 -1.62
C LEU A 53 -0.88 -2.96 -1.59
N CYS A 54 -0.22 -1.96 -2.18
CA CYS A 54 1.24 -1.85 -2.13
C CYS A 54 1.74 -1.65 -0.70
N VAL A 55 1.08 -0.77 0.06
CA VAL A 55 1.41 -0.49 1.47
C VAL A 55 1.19 -1.72 2.33
N ALA A 56 0.06 -2.41 2.17
CA ALA A 56 -0.25 -3.63 2.91
C ALA A 56 0.78 -4.74 2.69
N CYS A 57 1.32 -4.88 1.47
CA CYS A 57 2.44 -5.79 1.21
C CYS A 57 3.70 -5.40 2.00
N GLY A 58 3.98 -4.10 2.10
CA GLY A 58 5.11 -3.57 2.88
C GLY A 58 4.94 -3.78 4.38
N THR A 59 3.79 -3.40 4.92
CA THR A 59 3.45 -3.60 6.35
C THR A 59 3.45 -5.07 6.73
N THR A 60 2.98 -5.98 5.86
CA THR A 60 3.06 -7.42 6.09
C THR A 60 4.51 -7.87 6.29
N CYS A 61 5.47 -7.40 5.47
CA CYS A 61 6.88 -7.76 5.63
C CYS A 61 7.46 -7.28 6.97
N ILE A 62 7.06 -6.09 7.45
CA ILE A 62 7.48 -5.57 8.76
C ILE A 62 6.84 -6.38 9.89
N MET A 63 5.54 -6.64 9.80
CA MET A 63 4.78 -7.38 10.84
C MET A 63 5.25 -8.82 10.97
N LEU A 64 5.71 -9.45 9.90
CA LEU A 64 6.34 -10.77 9.95
C LEU A 64 7.61 -10.80 10.82
N THR A 65 8.26 -9.66 11.09
CA THR A 65 9.38 -9.57 12.04
C THR A 65 8.96 -9.23 13.47
N GLY A 66 7.66 -9.16 13.75
CA GLY A 66 7.13 -8.69 15.04
C GLY A 66 7.12 -7.17 15.19
N GLY A 67 7.47 -6.42 14.13
CA GLY A 67 7.42 -4.95 14.09
C GLY A 67 6.03 -4.42 13.70
N ILE A 68 5.82 -3.13 13.98
CA ILE A 68 4.64 -2.37 13.53
C ILE A 68 5.14 -1.07 12.91
N ASP A 69 4.54 -0.64 11.80
CA ASP A 69 4.81 0.67 11.19
C ASP A 69 3.52 1.47 11.03
N ILE A 70 3.40 2.51 11.86
CA ILE A 70 2.29 3.48 11.80
C ILE A 70 2.63 4.73 10.99
N SER A 71 3.81 4.83 10.45
CA SER A 71 4.24 6.02 9.69
C SER A 71 3.78 6.01 8.24
N VAL A 72 3.27 4.88 7.75
CA VAL A 72 2.97 4.66 6.32
C VAL A 72 1.98 5.69 5.74
N GLY A 73 0.91 6.04 6.46
CA GLY A 73 -0.05 7.05 6.00
C GLY A 73 0.55 8.46 5.91
N ALA A 74 1.44 8.79 6.87
CA ALA A 74 2.16 10.07 6.86
C ALA A 74 3.21 10.14 5.73
N LEU A 75 3.92 9.03 5.48
CA LEU A 75 4.87 8.93 4.37
C LEU A 75 4.17 9.12 3.02
N ILE A 76 3.01 8.48 2.81
CA ILE A 76 2.19 8.69 1.60
C ILE A 76 1.80 10.16 1.44
N ALA A 77 1.37 10.83 2.51
CA ALA A 77 1.02 12.25 2.43
C ALA A 77 2.22 13.12 2.03
N MET A 78 3.40 12.83 2.59
CA MET A 78 4.63 13.51 2.25
C MET A 78 5.02 13.26 0.78
N ASP A 79 4.93 12.03 0.32
CA ASP A 79 5.20 11.63 -1.07
C ASP A 79 4.25 12.35 -2.05
N CYS A 80 2.94 12.35 -1.76
CA CYS A 80 1.94 13.04 -2.58
C CYS A 80 2.18 14.54 -2.61
N MET A 81 2.51 15.18 -1.49
CA MET A 81 2.79 16.61 -1.42
C MET A 81 4.07 16.95 -2.20
N PHE A 82 5.12 16.14 -2.04
CA PHE A 82 6.38 16.33 -2.76
C PHE A 82 6.19 16.21 -4.27
N LEU A 83 5.40 15.21 -4.73
CA LEU A 83 5.03 15.06 -6.14
C LEU A 83 4.22 16.26 -6.64
N ALA A 84 3.19 16.68 -5.90
CA ALA A 84 2.31 17.75 -6.33
C ALA A 84 3.05 19.09 -6.41
N VAL A 85 3.77 19.49 -5.37
CA VAL A 85 4.54 20.74 -5.33
C VAL A 85 5.69 20.70 -6.33
N GLY A 86 6.39 19.55 -6.44
CA GLY A 86 7.50 19.36 -7.37
C GLY A 86 7.08 19.53 -8.83
N MET A 87 5.90 19.04 -9.21
CA MET A 87 5.38 19.19 -10.58
C MET A 87 4.81 20.58 -10.84
N GLU A 88 4.00 21.12 -9.93
CA GLU A 88 3.22 22.34 -10.17
C GLU A 88 3.99 23.63 -9.84
N ARG A 89 4.82 23.63 -8.77
CA ARG A 89 5.53 24.84 -8.34
C ARG A 89 7.00 24.85 -8.73
N TRP A 90 7.68 23.70 -8.70
CA TRP A 90 9.12 23.63 -9.04
C TRP A 90 9.36 23.27 -10.51
N GLY A 91 8.32 22.92 -11.27
CA GLY A 91 8.42 22.59 -12.69
C GLY A 91 9.27 21.35 -13.01
N MET A 92 9.44 20.45 -12.03
CA MET A 92 10.25 19.25 -12.21
C MET A 92 9.49 18.19 -13.00
N SER A 93 10.24 17.35 -13.73
CA SER A 93 9.63 16.25 -14.49
C SER A 93 9.08 15.15 -13.56
N ALA A 94 7.90 14.62 -13.88
CA ALA A 94 7.24 13.56 -13.07
C ALA A 94 8.12 12.31 -12.90
N PRO A 95 8.82 11.77 -13.92
CA PRO A 95 9.69 10.62 -13.71
C PRO A 95 10.81 10.85 -12.70
N LEU A 96 11.43 12.04 -12.73
CA LEU A 96 12.47 12.40 -11.76
C LEU A 96 11.91 12.45 -10.34
N LEU A 97 10.73 13.06 -10.16
CA LEU A 97 10.06 13.13 -8.87
C LEU A 97 9.66 11.76 -8.34
N CYS A 98 9.17 10.87 -9.21
CA CYS A 98 8.88 9.48 -8.81
C CYS A 98 10.14 8.77 -8.30
N VAL A 99 11.30 8.93 -8.97
CA VAL A 99 12.57 8.36 -8.49
C VAL A 99 12.97 8.96 -7.15
N LEU A 100 12.85 10.28 -6.98
CA LEU A 100 13.18 10.96 -5.72
C LEU A 100 12.29 10.48 -4.56
N VAL A 101 11.00 10.31 -4.78
CA VAL A 101 10.05 9.76 -3.80
C VAL A 101 10.44 8.35 -3.38
N LEU A 102 10.81 7.48 -4.33
CA LEU A 102 11.31 6.14 -4.00
C LEU A 102 12.59 6.17 -3.17
N LEU A 103 13.52 7.10 -3.46
CA LEU A 103 14.73 7.30 -2.68
C LEU A 103 14.41 7.82 -1.27
N ILE A 104 13.45 8.76 -1.13
CA ILE A 104 12.96 9.21 0.18
C ILE A 104 12.44 8.03 0.99
N GLY A 105 11.63 7.15 0.39
CA GLY A 105 11.13 5.95 1.06
C GLY A 105 12.25 5.01 1.52
N ILE A 106 13.27 4.79 0.68
CA ILE A 106 14.45 3.97 1.05
C ILE A 106 15.18 4.59 2.24
N VAL A 107 15.47 5.92 2.20
CA VAL A 107 16.18 6.61 3.29
C VAL A 107 15.35 6.58 4.57
N PHE A 108 14.04 6.81 4.47
CA PHE A 108 13.12 6.75 5.60
C PHE A 108 13.12 5.37 6.26
N GLY A 109 13.02 4.32 5.44
CA GLY A 109 13.10 2.93 5.91
C GLY A 109 14.47 2.55 6.48
N LEU A 110 15.57 3.10 5.94
CA LEU A 110 16.92 2.90 6.49
C LEU A 110 17.03 3.49 7.89
N VAL A 111 16.54 4.72 8.12
CA VAL A 111 16.57 5.36 9.43
C VAL A 111 15.73 4.58 10.44
N GLN A 112 14.48 4.27 10.12
CA GLN A 112 13.61 3.48 11.00
C GLN A 112 14.17 2.09 11.27
N GLY A 113 14.59 1.38 10.21
CA GLY A 113 15.15 0.05 10.33
C GLY A 113 16.46 0.00 11.11
N PHE A 114 17.28 1.06 11.04
CA PHE A 114 18.47 1.20 11.85
C PHE A 114 18.11 1.38 13.33
N CYS A 115 17.17 2.28 13.63
CA CYS A 115 16.71 2.51 15.01
C CYS A 115 16.13 1.23 15.64
N VAL A 116 15.31 0.48 14.89
CA VAL A 116 14.67 -0.73 15.39
C VAL A 116 15.64 -1.92 15.42
N GLY A 117 16.46 -2.09 14.38
CA GLY A 117 17.32 -3.26 14.26
C GLY A 117 18.64 -3.16 15.04
N TYR A 118 19.27 -2.00 15.04
CA TYR A 118 20.60 -1.82 15.65
C TYR A 118 20.57 -1.13 16.99
N LEU A 119 19.71 -0.10 17.17
CA LEU A 119 19.55 0.60 18.45
C LEU A 119 18.53 -0.11 19.36
N GLU A 120 17.84 -1.14 18.84
CA GLU A 120 16.88 -1.96 19.60
C GLU A 120 15.74 -1.14 20.21
N ILE A 121 15.43 0.04 19.61
CA ILE A 121 14.32 0.88 20.04
C ILE A 121 13.02 0.21 19.63
N GLN A 122 12.02 0.30 20.51
CA GLN A 122 10.71 -0.31 20.26
C GLN A 122 10.08 0.22 18.94
N PRO A 123 9.63 -0.66 18.04
CA PRO A 123 9.11 -0.29 16.71
C PRO A 123 8.03 0.80 16.74
N PHE A 124 7.09 0.69 17.67
CA PHE A 124 6.01 1.65 17.83
C PHE A 124 6.52 3.08 18.05
N ILE A 125 7.53 3.26 18.91
CA ILE A 125 8.12 4.59 19.25
C ILE A 125 8.80 5.18 18.02
N VAL A 126 9.60 4.36 17.30
CA VAL A 126 10.33 4.80 16.11
C VAL A 126 9.37 5.22 15.00
N THR A 127 8.35 4.40 14.73
CA THR A 127 7.42 4.67 13.63
C THR A 127 6.44 5.79 13.96
N MET A 128 6.09 5.98 15.24
CA MET A 128 5.32 7.15 15.68
C MET A 128 6.13 8.44 15.49
N ALA A 129 7.41 8.46 15.89
CA ALA A 129 8.28 9.60 15.62
C ALA A 129 8.42 9.86 14.11
N GLY A 130 8.57 8.81 13.29
CA GLY A 130 8.56 8.88 11.84
C GLY A 130 7.26 9.45 11.27
N MET A 131 6.11 9.06 11.82
CA MET A 131 4.81 9.61 11.44
C MET A 131 4.74 11.13 11.65
N PHE A 132 5.12 11.62 12.84
CA PHE A 132 5.13 13.05 13.13
C PHE A 132 6.14 13.80 12.26
N PHE A 133 7.32 13.22 12.04
CA PHE A 133 8.31 13.80 11.14
C PHE A 133 7.77 13.94 9.71
N ALA A 134 7.21 12.88 9.13
CA ALA A 134 6.66 12.91 7.76
C ALA A 134 5.48 13.89 7.64
N ARG A 135 4.57 13.94 8.64
CA ARG A 135 3.48 14.93 8.66
C ARG A 135 4.01 16.36 8.78
N GLY A 136 5.00 16.59 9.65
CA GLY A 136 5.66 17.90 9.78
C GLY A 136 6.33 18.33 8.48
N MET A 137 7.07 17.43 7.83
CA MET A 137 7.70 17.70 6.53
C MET A 137 6.68 18.00 5.43
N THR A 138 5.54 17.29 5.43
CA THR A 138 4.44 17.59 4.50
C THR A 138 3.97 19.04 4.64
N ALA A 139 3.79 19.52 5.88
CA ALA A 139 3.39 20.89 6.18
C ALA A 139 4.48 21.91 5.85
N VAL A 140 5.76 21.56 6.02
CA VAL A 140 6.90 22.41 5.62
C VAL A 140 6.96 22.60 4.09
N ILE A 141 6.64 21.55 3.31
CA ILE A 141 6.60 21.64 1.84
C ILE A 141 5.44 22.54 1.40
N SER A 142 4.23 22.32 1.91
CA SER A 142 3.07 23.19 1.69
C SER A 142 2.00 22.92 2.73
N THR A 143 1.38 23.99 3.26
CA THR A 143 0.19 23.91 4.11
C THR A 143 -1.10 23.78 3.29
N ASP A 144 -1.07 24.30 2.05
CA ASP A 144 -2.21 24.29 1.15
C ASP A 144 -2.27 23.00 0.34
N GLN A 145 -3.48 22.62 -0.03
CA GLN A 145 -3.67 21.54 -0.99
C GLN A 145 -3.20 21.97 -2.37
N VAL A 146 -2.35 21.16 -3.01
CA VAL A 146 -1.85 21.39 -4.36
C VAL A 146 -2.41 20.33 -5.28
N SER A 147 -3.15 20.73 -6.32
CA SER A 147 -3.71 19.83 -7.34
C SER A 147 -2.75 19.75 -8.53
N ILE A 148 -2.58 18.54 -9.07
CA ILE A 148 -1.71 18.30 -10.23
C ILE A 148 -2.57 18.43 -11.49
N SER A 149 -2.24 19.42 -12.34
CA SER A 149 -2.97 19.73 -13.56
C SER A 149 -2.06 20.01 -14.78
N GLN A 150 -0.88 20.58 -14.57
CA GLN A 150 -0.02 21.06 -15.64
C GLN A 150 0.90 19.97 -16.23
N ASN A 151 1.25 18.96 -15.47
CA ASN A 151 2.15 17.90 -15.93
C ASN A 151 1.42 16.90 -16.83
N ALA A 152 1.52 17.09 -18.16
CA ALA A 152 0.84 16.27 -19.16
C ALA A 152 1.19 14.77 -19.05
N PHE A 153 2.44 14.42 -18.69
CA PHE A 153 2.85 13.04 -18.53
C PHE A 153 2.12 12.37 -17.36
N PHE A 154 2.10 13.01 -16.19
CA PHE A 154 1.46 12.45 -14.98
C PHE A 154 -0.05 12.38 -15.13
N VAL A 155 -0.67 13.44 -15.70
CA VAL A 155 -2.10 13.46 -16.05
C VAL A 155 -2.45 12.36 -17.06
N GLY A 156 -1.60 12.19 -18.08
CA GLY A 156 -1.76 11.12 -19.07
C GLY A 156 -1.70 9.73 -18.43
N LEU A 157 -0.75 9.50 -17.54
CA LEU A 157 -0.60 8.23 -16.81
C LEU A 157 -1.79 7.96 -15.87
N ALA A 158 -2.27 8.98 -15.15
CA ALA A 158 -3.44 8.86 -14.28
C ALA A 158 -4.73 8.52 -15.06
N ASN A 159 -4.86 9.04 -16.30
CA ASN A 159 -6.00 8.80 -17.16
C ASN A 159 -5.83 7.58 -18.07
N ALA A 160 -4.67 6.94 -18.08
CA ALA A 160 -4.41 5.74 -18.89
C ALA A 160 -5.34 4.60 -18.45
N LYS A 161 -6.18 4.15 -19.39
CA LYS A 161 -7.20 3.12 -19.22
C LYS A 161 -6.83 1.87 -20.00
N ILE A 162 -6.66 0.77 -19.32
CA ILE A 162 -6.49 -0.55 -19.92
C ILE A 162 -7.88 -1.16 -20.05
N LYS A 163 -8.42 -1.17 -21.26
CA LYS A 163 -9.75 -1.70 -21.55
C LYS A 163 -9.75 -3.23 -21.48
N LEU A 164 -10.75 -3.81 -20.82
CA LEU A 164 -10.93 -5.25 -20.72
C LEU A 164 -11.96 -5.71 -21.75
N PRO A 165 -11.71 -6.81 -22.49
CA PRO A 165 -12.59 -7.27 -23.57
C PRO A 165 -13.89 -7.93 -23.09
N PHE A 166 -14.12 -8.01 -21.77
CA PHE A 166 -15.28 -8.67 -21.16
C PHE A 166 -15.96 -7.78 -20.12
N GLY A 167 -17.25 -8.05 -19.85
CA GLY A 167 -18.02 -7.34 -18.82
C GLY A 167 -18.55 -5.96 -19.26
N GLY A 168 -18.61 -5.72 -20.57
CA GLY A 168 -19.21 -4.48 -21.09
C GLY A 168 -20.70 -4.38 -20.76
N TYR A 169 -21.16 -3.15 -20.48
CA TYR A 169 -22.56 -2.87 -20.22
C TYR A 169 -23.04 -1.66 -21.02
N THR A 170 -24.32 -1.65 -21.36
CA THR A 170 -24.95 -0.53 -22.07
C THR A 170 -25.45 0.48 -21.04
N ASN A 171 -24.99 1.72 -21.15
CA ASN A 171 -25.46 2.82 -20.29
C ASN A 171 -26.92 3.20 -20.63
N SER A 172 -27.61 3.91 -19.74
CA SER A 172 -28.96 4.47 -19.93
C SER A 172 -29.12 5.30 -21.20
N LYS A 173 -28.00 5.76 -21.80
CA LYS A 173 -27.93 6.48 -23.08
C LYS A 173 -27.69 5.58 -24.31
N GLY A 174 -27.77 4.24 -24.18
CA GLY A 174 -27.54 3.31 -25.28
C GLY A 174 -26.07 3.12 -25.70
N VAL A 175 -25.09 3.72 -24.97
CA VAL A 175 -23.67 3.63 -25.29
C VAL A 175 -23.04 2.44 -24.57
N LEU A 176 -22.37 1.56 -25.33
CA LEU A 176 -21.61 0.44 -24.78
C LEU A 176 -20.39 0.97 -24.02
N GLN A 177 -20.35 0.74 -22.72
CA GLN A 177 -19.22 1.05 -21.85
C GLN A 177 -18.36 -0.19 -21.66
N ILE A 178 -17.08 -0.11 -22.06
CA ILE A 178 -16.11 -1.18 -21.88
C ILE A 178 -15.43 -0.96 -20.51
N PRO A 179 -15.41 -1.97 -19.62
CA PRO A 179 -14.72 -1.88 -18.35
C PRO A 179 -13.23 -1.61 -18.54
N PHE A 180 -12.66 -0.86 -17.62
CA PHE A 180 -11.24 -0.51 -17.67
C PHE A 180 -10.57 -0.64 -16.31
N MET A 181 -9.28 -0.90 -16.31
CA MET A 181 -8.39 -0.77 -15.16
C MET A 181 -7.42 0.40 -15.37
N ARG A 182 -6.94 0.99 -14.28
CA ARG A 182 -5.85 1.97 -14.33
C ARG A 182 -4.49 1.27 -14.18
N VAL A 183 -3.44 1.94 -14.63
CA VAL A 183 -2.06 1.45 -14.49
C VAL A 183 -1.71 1.17 -13.03
N THR A 184 -2.25 1.93 -12.08
CA THR A 184 -2.04 1.73 -10.63
C THR A 184 -2.42 0.34 -10.15
N VAL A 185 -3.50 -0.26 -10.70
CA VAL A 185 -3.92 -1.63 -10.37
C VAL A 185 -2.90 -2.65 -10.86
N VAL A 186 -2.36 -2.47 -12.06
CA VAL A 186 -1.34 -3.37 -12.61
C VAL A 186 -0.08 -3.33 -11.76
N VAL A 187 0.37 -2.13 -11.35
CA VAL A 187 1.51 -1.96 -10.44
C VAL A 187 1.25 -2.69 -9.12
N ALA A 188 0.07 -2.49 -8.51
CA ALA A 188 -0.28 -3.13 -7.25
C ALA A 188 -0.30 -4.66 -7.36
N LEU A 189 -0.84 -5.22 -8.44
CA LEU A 189 -0.86 -6.66 -8.67
C LEU A 189 0.56 -7.22 -8.90
N ILE A 190 1.42 -6.51 -9.63
CA ILE A 190 2.82 -6.89 -9.80
C ILE A 190 3.54 -6.90 -8.44
N VAL A 191 3.37 -5.86 -7.62
CA VAL A 191 3.93 -5.78 -6.27
C VAL A 191 3.47 -6.97 -5.43
N LEU A 192 2.17 -7.27 -5.42
CA LEU A 192 1.60 -8.39 -4.68
C LEU A 192 2.22 -9.73 -5.09
N VAL A 193 2.34 -9.99 -6.40
CA VAL A 193 2.94 -11.23 -6.91
C VAL A 193 4.43 -11.30 -6.54
N VAL A 194 5.18 -10.21 -6.72
CA VAL A 194 6.62 -10.15 -6.41
C VAL A 194 6.85 -10.40 -4.92
N ILE A 195 6.09 -9.75 -4.04
CA ILE A 195 6.22 -9.93 -2.59
C ILE A 195 5.80 -11.34 -2.17
N PHE A 196 4.73 -11.89 -2.73
CA PHE A 196 4.33 -13.28 -2.49
C PHE A 196 5.45 -14.27 -2.87
N LEU A 197 6.04 -14.12 -4.07
CA LEU A 197 7.14 -14.97 -4.52
C LEU A 197 8.38 -14.78 -3.64
N MET A 198 8.70 -13.53 -3.26
CA MET A 198 9.82 -13.22 -2.38
C MET A 198 9.65 -13.89 -1.01
N LEU A 199 8.49 -13.76 -0.38
CA LEU A 199 8.22 -14.37 0.93
C LEU A 199 8.29 -15.90 0.87
N ARG A 200 7.77 -16.52 -0.19
CA ARG A 200 7.70 -17.98 -0.30
C ARG A 200 9.02 -18.63 -0.72
N TYR A 201 9.76 -18.05 -1.66
CA TYR A 201 10.89 -18.73 -2.31
C TYR A 201 12.26 -18.19 -1.95
N THR A 202 12.38 -16.98 -1.36
CA THR A 202 13.69 -16.41 -1.07
C THR A 202 14.22 -16.73 0.34
N LYS A 203 15.53 -16.62 0.50
CA LYS A 203 16.18 -16.70 1.82
C LYS A 203 15.69 -15.58 2.75
N PHE A 204 15.48 -14.38 2.18
CA PHE A 204 15.00 -13.23 2.94
C PHE A 204 13.58 -13.44 3.48
N GLY A 205 12.64 -13.97 2.68
CA GLY A 205 11.33 -14.31 3.17
C GLY A 205 11.38 -15.29 4.35
N ARG A 206 12.17 -16.38 4.22
CA ARG A 206 12.35 -17.33 5.33
C ARG A 206 12.94 -16.70 6.59
N SER A 207 13.88 -15.74 6.43
CA SER A 207 14.46 -15.04 7.58
C SER A 207 13.45 -14.14 8.30
N LEU A 208 12.50 -13.50 7.57
CA LEU A 208 11.40 -12.72 8.17
C LEU A 208 10.54 -13.60 9.09
N TYR A 209 10.09 -14.76 8.59
CA TYR A 209 9.30 -15.71 9.40
C TYR A 209 10.09 -16.26 10.60
N ALA A 210 11.37 -16.57 10.44
CA ALA A 210 12.19 -17.08 11.53
C ALA A 210 12.38 -16.03 12.64
N VAL A 211 12.65 -14.77 12.28
CA VAL A 211 12.82 -13.67 13.23
C VAL A 211 11.52 -13.39 13.98
N GLY A 212 10.39 -13.36 13.29
CA GLY A 212 9.09 -13.13 13.93
C GLY A 212 8.61 -14.29 14.79
N GLY A 213 9.02 -15.51 14.49
CA GLY A 213 8.72 -16.68 15.31
C GLY A 213 9.45 -16.66 16.66
N ASN A 214 10.77 -16.48 16.66
CA ASN A 214 11.57 -16.30 17.87
C ASN A 214 12.95 -15.73 17.51
N GLU A 215 13.24 -14.52 17.95
CA GLU A 215 14.49 -13.81 17.65
C GLU A 215 15.74 -14.52 18.21
N GLN A 216 15.65 -15.07 19.44
CA GLN A 216 16.76 -15.76 20.06
C GLN A 216 17.11 -17.05 19.30
N SER A 217 16.08 -17.83 18.94
CA SER A 217 16.27 -19.03 18.14
C SER A 217 16.83 -18.71 16.76
N ALA A 218 16.35 -17.64 16.11
CA ALA A 218 16.85 -17.18 14.84
C ALA A 218 18.35 -16.80 14.91
N THR A 219 18.75 -16.11 15.98
CA THR A 219 20.15 -15.76 16.23
C THR A 219 21.02 -17.01 16.46
N MET A 220 20.53 -18.00 17.23
CA MET A 220 21.23 -19.25 17.47
C MET A 220 21.42 -20.07 16.17
N MET A 221 20.50 -19.94 15.22
CA MET A 221 20.62 -20.53 13.88
C MET A 221 21.55 -19.75 12.93
N GLY A 222 22.20 -18.69 13.41
CA GLY A 222 23.15 -17.89 12.64
C GLY A 222 22.49 -16.84 11.73
N LEU A 223 21.20 -16.53 11.92
CA LEU A 223 20.54 -15.46 11.16
C LEU A 223 20.90 -14.10 11.75
N ASP A 224 21.22 -13.15 10.87
CA ASP A 224 21.45 -11.75 11.27
C ASP A 224 20.10 -11.05 11.44
N VAL A 225 19.57 -11.08 12.66
CA VAL A 225 18.28 -10.48 13.02
C VAL A 225 18.28 -8.98 12.76
N LYS A 226 19.38 -8.27 13.10
CA LYS A 226 19.50 -6.80 12.93
C LYS A 226 19.37 -6.40 11.47
N LYS A 227 20.11 -7.07 10.57
CA LYS A 227 20.01 -6.83 9.12
C LYS A 227 18.66 -7.24 8.56
N THR A 228 18.03 -8.29 9.08
CA THR A 228 16.72 -8.74 8.63
C THR A 228 15.66 -7.69 8.95
N LYS A 229 15.65 -7.15 10.17
CA LYS A 229 14.76 -6.04 10.56
C LYS A 229 15.02 -4.80 9.71
N LEU A 230 16.28 -4.37 9.57
CA LEU A 230 16.64 -3.23 8.71
C LEU A 230 16.07 -3.39 7.29
N LYS A 231 16.29 -4.53 6.65
CA LYS A 231 15.80 -4.81 5.31
C LYS A 231 14.27 -4.82 5.24
N ALA A 232 13.59 -5.29 6.28
CA ALA A 232 12.13 -5.30 6.34
C ALA A 232 11.57 -3.87 6.33
N TYR A 233 12.13 -2.96 7.14
CA TYR A 233 11.72 -1.55 7.15
C TYR A 233 12.06 -0.82 5.85
N VAL A 234 13.23 -1.06 5.27
CA VAL A 234 13.60 -0.48 3.97
C VAL A 234 12.63 -0.93 2.88
N LEU A 235 12.33 -2.22 2.82
CA LEU A 235 11.37 -2.76 1.85
C LEU A 235 9.96 -2.22 2.10
N GLY A 236 9.53 -2.16 3.36
CA GLY A 236 8.22 -1.63 3.74
C GLY A 236 8.03 -0.18 3.32
N SER A 237 8.98 0.70 3.65
CA SER A 237 8.93 2.11 3.27
C SER A 237 9.08 2.32 1.77
N PHE A 238 9.88 1.51 1.07
CA PHE A 238 9.98 1.54 -0.40
C PHE A 238 8.63 1.18 -1.04
N LEU A 239 7.96 0.12 -0.56
CA LEU A 239 6.63 -0.26 -1.05
C LEU A 239 5.57 0.77 -0.67
N CYS A 240 5.72 1.44 0.48
CA CYS A 240 4.89 2.56 0.88
C CYS A 240 5.00 3.72 -0.12
N SER A 241 6.21 4.07 -0.56
CA SER A 241 6.40 5.12 -1.57
C SER A 241 5.87 4.72 -2.95
N ILE A 242 5.94 3.44 -3.35
CA ILE A 242 5.22 2.96 -4.55
C ILE A 242 3.71 3.15 -4.37
N GLY A 243 3.18 2.79 -3.19
CA GLY A 243 1.79 3.02 -2.82
C GLY A 243 1.42 4.51 -2.85
N GLY A 244 2.31 5.39 -2.38
CA GLY A 244 2.18 6.84 -2.41
C GLY A 244 2.06 7.40 -3.84
N ILE A 245 2.89 6.92 -4.77
CA ILE A 245 2.79 7.27 -6.20
C ILE A 245 1.44 6.81 -6.77
N CYS A 246 1.03 5.56 -6.50
CA CYS A 246 -0.26 5.04 -6.95
C CYS A 246 -1.43 5.82 -6.35
N TYR A 247 -1.33 6.22 -5.08
CA TYR A 247 -2.33 7.01 -4.38
C TYR A 247 -2.40 8.43 -4.97
N CYS A 248 -1.27 9.07 -5.24
CA CYS A 248 -1.17 10.37 -5.88
C CYS A 248 -1.76 10.36 -7.31
N LEU A 249 -1.52 9.30 -8.10
CA LEU A 249 -2.13 9.10 -9.42
C LEU A 249 -3.66 9.00 -9.37
N ASN A 250 -4.23 8.52 -8.26
CA ASN A 250 -5.68 8.44 -8.09
C ASN A 250 -6.29 9.76 -7.63
N THR A 251 -5.63 10.46 -6.70
CA THR A 251 -6.15 11.70 -6.10
C THR A 251 -5.78 12.95 -6.88
N MET A 252 -4.71 12.89 -7.69
CA MET A 252 -4.17 14.01 -8.47
C MET A 252 -3.92 15.27 -7.61
N SER A 253 -3.53 15.05 -6.35
CA SER A 253 -3.29 16.15 -5.41
C SER A 253 -2.40 15.73 -4.25
N GLY A 254 -1.76 16.70 -3.60
CA GLY A 254 -1.08 16.58 -2.32
C GLY A 254 -1.73 17.45 -1.25
N SER A 255 -1.93 16.94 -0.04
CA SER A 255 -2.42 17.71 1.11
C SER A 255 -1.87 17.14 2.41
N VAL A 256 -1.79 18.00 3.45
CA VAL A 256 -1.27 17.58 4.77
C VAL A 256 -2.14 16.50 5.42
N ARG A 257 -3.45 16.52 5.16
CA ARG A 257 -4.40 15.55 5.74
C ARG A 257 -4.62 14.31 4.89
N GLN A 258 -3.84 14.14 3.83
CA GLN A 258 -3.99 13.01 2.92
C GLN A 258 -3.62 11.68 3.62
N ALA A 259 -4.27 10.59 3.21
CA ALA A 259 -4.03 9.25 3.72
C ALA A 259 -4.12 9.09 5.26
N LEU A 260 -4.93 9.92 5.94
CA LEU A 260 -5.21 9.73 7.37
C LEU A 260 -6.02 8.45 7.58
N GLY A 261 -5.56 7.59 8.49
CA GLY A 261 -6.19 6.31 8.80
C GLY A 261 -5.74 5.15 7.91
N LEU A 262 -5.06 5.42 6.79
CA LEU A 262 -4.58 4.40 5.87
C LEU A 262 -3.57 3.44 6.53
N GLU A 263 -2.85 3.91 7.55
CA GLU A 263 -2.00 3.09 8.41
C GLU A 263 -2.79 1.97 9.11
N MET A 264 -3.99 2.29 9.61
CA MET A 264 -4.85 1.31 10.28
C MET A 264 -5.45 0.31 9.28
N ASP A 265 -5.82 0.78 8.08
CA ASP A 265 -6.31 -0.08 7.00
C ASP A 265 -5.23 -1.07 6.53
N ALA A 266 -3.98 -0.61 6.41
CA ALA A 266 -2.85 -1.44 6.03
C ALA A 266 -2.51 -2.50 7.10
N ILE A 267 -2.45 -2.09 8.38
CA ILE A 267 -2.20 -2.99 9.50
C ILE A 267 -3.32 -4.02 9.63
N SER A 268 -4.60 -3.58 9.60
CA SER A 268 -5.73 -4.49 9.75
C SER A 268 -5.80 -5.51 8.61
N SER A 269 -5.52 -5.10 7.36
CA SER A 269 -5.48 -6.03 6.23
C SER A 269 -4.37 -7.07 6.37
N ALA A 270 -3.19 -6.68 6.88
CA ALA A 270 -2.08 -7.59 7.14
C ALA A 270 -2.38 -8.57 8.29
N VAL A 271 -2.99 -8.09 9.39
CA VAL A 271 -3.38 -8.93 10.56
C VAL A 271 -4.46 -9.94 10.18
N ILE A 272 -5.48 -9.52 9.44
CA ILE A 272 -6.59 -10.39 9.04
C ILE A 272 -6.13 -11.45 8.03
N GLY A 273 -5.17 -11.10 7.18
CA GLY A 273 -4.59 -12.03 6.21
C GLY A 273 -3.74 -13.14 6.83
N GLY A 274 -3.24 -12.96 8.06
CA GLY A 274 -2.50 -13.96 8.86
C GLY A 274 -1.00 -13.88 8.69
#